data_2235d7695f2d757daffbd415b9d878a3
#
_entry.id   2235d7695f2d757daffbd415b9d878a3
#
_cell.length_a   1.000
_cell.length_b   1.000
_cell.length_c   1.000
_cell.angle_alpha   90.00
_cell.angle_beta   90.00
_cell.angle_gamma   90.00
#
_symmetry.space_group_name_H-M   'P 1'
#
loop_
_entity.id
_entity.type
_entity.pdbx_description
1 polymer ?
#
loop_
_entity_poly.entity_id
_entity_poly.type
_entity_poly.pdbx_seq_one_letter_code
_entity_poly.pdbx_strand_id
1 'polypeptide(L)'
;GNGYFDGNDSEEARYAARKAMAAERTKAARSGTLTLGGGVVDPLPADAPQFVKDYYDYYKTARGYHPRSGNSNGGWHTFGCQAYSNARFLYYANEIRSAVLIMHGEKAHSRYFGEDAYKYMVEGKATGYDTVRKPNPVPGNKELLIIPDASHCDLYDGGYTELEGKGKAKNMIPWDKMEEFIRLNLDKTIGQ
;
A
#
# COMPACT_ATOMS: atom_id res chain seq x y z
N GLY A 1 8.99 3.76 8.42
CA GLY A 1 8.08 2.71 8.09
C GLY A 1 8.50 1.92 6.85
N ASN A 2 8.47 0.64 6.92
CA ASN A 2 8.97 -0.20 5.83
C ASN A 2 8.11 -1.44 5.63
N GLY A 3 6.83 -1.31 5.70
CA GLY A 3 5.93 -2.42 5.44
C GLY A 3 5.12 -2.85 6.66
N TYR A 4 4.90 -4.15 6.83
CA TYR A 4 3.90 -4.72 7.73
C TYR A 4 3.93 -4.23 9.19
N PHE A 5 5.10 -3.91 9.72
CA PHE A 5 5.26 -3.42 11.11
C PHE A 5 5.29 -1.89 11.23
N ASP A 6 4.94 -1.20 10.18
CA ASP A 6 4.97 0.25 10.20
C ASP A 6 4.00 0.82 11.25
N GLY A 7 4.49 1.79 12.02
CA GLY A 7 3.76 2.32 13.18
C GLY A 7 3.77 1.40 14.43
N ASN A 8 4.40 0.25 14.36
CA ASN A 8 4.50 -0.69 15.47
C ASN A 8 5.98 -0.98 15.79
N ASP A 9 6.63 0.01 16.36
CA ASP A 9 8.08 0.06 16.42
C ASP A 9 8.71 -0.59 17.66
N SER A 10 7.92 -1.06 18.64
CA SER A 10 8.52 -1.75 19.76
C SER A 10 9.01 -3.15 19.34
N GLU A 11 10.18 -3.51 19.85
CA GLU A 11 10.75 -4.84 19.64
C GLU A 11 9.83 -5.94 20.17
N GLU A 12 9.26 -5.72 21.33
CA GLU A 12 8.33 -6.64 22.00
C GLU A 12 7.09 -6.91 21.14
N ALA A 13 6.48 -5.86 20.58
CA ALA A 13 5.30 -5.99 19.74
C ALA A 13 5.62 -6.77 18.44
N ARG A 14 6.76 -6.48 17.82
CA ARG A 14 7.21 -7.22 16.62
C ARG A 14 7.55 -8.68 16.95
N TYR A 15 8.17 -8.93 18.10
CA TYR A 15 8.44 -10.29 18.58
C TYR A 15 7.14 -11.06 18.82
N ALA A 16 6.19 -10.46 19.53
CA ALA A 16 4.88 -11.07 19.80
C ALA A 16 4.14 -11.42 18.50
N ALA A 17 4.11 -10.50 17.53
CA ALA A 17 3.47 -10.73 16.24
C ALA A 17 4.14 -11.90 15.47
N ARG A 18 5.47 -11.94 15.40
CA ARG A 18 6.19 -13.06 14.76
C ARG A 18 5.93 -14.38 15.46
N LYS A 19 5.90 -14.40 16.78
CA LYS A 19 5.58 -15.59 17.59
C LYS A 19 4.17 -16.10 17.33
N ALA A 20 3.18 -15.20 17.28
CA ALA A 20 1.80 -15.54 16.96
C ALA A 20 1.67 -16.14 15.55
N MET A 21 2.26 -15.51 14.54
CA MET A 21 2.26 -16.03 13.17
C MET A 21 2.94 -17.41 13.07
N ALA A 22 4.05 -17.62 13.78
CA ALA A 22 4.75 -18.89 13.80
C ALA A 22 3.90 -19.99 14.46
N ALA A 23 3.17 -19.68 15.54
CA ALA A 23 2.26 -20.61 16.20
C ALA A 23 1.10 -21.01 15.28
N GLU A 24 0.47 -20.05 14.58
CA GLU A 24 -0.59 -20.33 13.62
C GLU A 24 -0.10 -21.17 12.43
N ARG A 25 1.10 -20.91 11.92
CA ARG A 25 1.70 -21.76 10.88
C ARG A 25 1.90 -23.19 11.35
N THR A 26 2.38 -23.39 12.57
CA THR A 26 2.58 -24.72 13.16
C THR A 26 1.25 -25.44 13.35
N LYS A 27 0.22 -24.72 13.83
CA LYS A 27 -1.15 -25.25 13.97
C LYS A 27 -1.71 -25.69 12.62
N ALA A 28 -1.61 -24.82 11.59
CA ALA A 28 -2.08 -25.11 10.24
C ALA A 28 -1.36 -26.35 9.65
N ALA A 29 -0.04 -26.45 9.83
CA ALA A 29 0.73 -27.62 9.37
C ALA A 29 0.30 -28.94 10.03
N ARG A 30 -0.11 -28.89 11.31
CA ARG A 30 -0.56 -30.09 12.05
C ARG A 30 -2.00 -30.48 11.74
N SER A 31 -2.88 -29.49 11.56
CA SER A 31 -4.32 -29.74 11.37
C SER A 31 -4.74 -29.87 9.90
N GLY A 32 -3.90 -29.45 8.97
CA GLY A 32 -4.27 -29.30 7.56
C GLY A 32 -5.28 -28.17 7.29
N THR A 33 -5.58 -27.33 8.30
CA THR A 33 -6.60 -26.28 8.21
C THR A 33 -5.96 -24.91 8.27
N LEU A 34 -6.35 -24.03 7.33
CA LEU A 34 -5.88 -22.65 7.26
C LEU A 34 -6.91 -21.70 7.88
N THR A 35 -6.45 -20.79 8.74
CA THR A 35 -7.29 -19.75 9.33
C THR A 35 -7.11 -18.46 8.53
N LEU A 36 -8.22 -17.82 8.16
CA LEU A 36 -8.23 -16.52 7.50
C LEU A 36 -8.41 -15.39 8.53
N GLY A 37 -7.86 -14.23 8.22
CA GLY A 37 -7.99 -13.02 9.01
C GLY A 37 -7.42 -11.81 8.29
N GLY A 38 -7.67 -10.60 8.82
CA GLY A 38 -7.14 -9.36 8.28
C GLY A 38 -7.87 -8.78 7.06
N GLY A 39 -9.02 -9.34 6.68
CA GLY A 39 -9.92 -8.74 5.70
C GLY A 39 -10.61 -7.49 6.24
N VAL A 40 -11.33 -6.79 5.36
CA VAL A 40 -12.11 -5.62 5.77
C VAL A 40 -13.23 -6.06 6.71
N VAL A 41 -13.40 -5.29 7.80
CA VAL A 41 -14.39 -5.56 8.84
C VAL A 41 -15.81 -5.59 8.28
N ASP A 42 -16.63 -6.54 8.76
CA ASP A 42 -18.04 -6.66 8.42
C ASP A 42 -18.76 -7.36 9.59
N PRO A 43 -19.80 -6.74 10.18
CA PRO A 43 -20.42 -5.47 9.82
C PRO A 43 -19.55 -4.25 10.13
N LEU A 44 -19.81 -3.12 9.43
CA LEU A 44 -19.09 -1.87 9.68
C LEU A 44 -19.47 -1.30 11.06
N PRO A 45 -18.50 -1.06 11.98
CA PRO A 45 -18.79 -0.41 13.26
C PRO A 45 -19.29 1.03 13.07
N ALA A 46 -20.22 1.46 13.91
CA ALA A 46 -20.83 2.78 13.82
C ALA A 46 -19.80 3.92 14.01
N ASP A 47 -18.82 3.69 14.86
CA ASP A 47 -17.73 4.63 15.20
C ASP A 47 -16.44 4.37 14.40
N ALA A 48 -16.52 3.61 13.32
CA ALA A 48 -15.35 3.27 12.50
C ALA A 48 -14.63 4.54 12.00
N PRO A 49 -13.28 4.57 12.04
CA PRO A 49 -12.49 5.63 11.41
C PRO A 49 -12.78 5.73 9.92
N GLN A 50 -12.55 6.94 9.34
CA GLN A 50 -12.89 7.18 7.93
C GLN A 50 -12.25 6.17 6.98
N PHE A 51 -10.97 5.84 7.15
CA PHE A 51 -10.31 4.87 6.27
C PHE A 51 -10.95 3.47 6.32
N VAL A 52 -11.50 3.06 7.47
CA VAL A 52 -12.23 1.79 7.59
C VAL A 52 -13.55 1.86 6.83
N LYS A 53 -14.24 3.01 6.88
CA LYS A 53 -15.46 3.26 6.09
C LYS A 53 -15.17 3.23 4.60
N ASP A 54 -14.06 3.86 4.15
CA ASP A 54 -13.63 3.87 2.74
C ASP A 54 -13.33 2.45 2.23
N TYR A 55 -12.64 1.63 3.06
CA TYR A 55 -12.37 0.23 2.72
C TYR A 55 -13.64 -0.63 2.69
N TYR A 56 -14.55 -0.42 3.65
CA TYR A 56 -15.83 -1.10 3.65
C TYR A 56 -16.64 -0.76 2.41
N ASP A 57 -16.76 0.54 2.09
CA ASP A 57 -17.47 1.03 0.91
C ASP A 57 -16.94 0.37 -0.37
N TYR A 58 -15.62 0.25 -0.50
CA TYR A 58 -15.04 -0.40 -1.67
C TYR A 58 -15.21 -1.92 -1.64
N TYR A 59 -14.75 -2.60 -0.60
CA TYR A 59 -14.62 -4.05 -0.61
C TYR A 59 -15.87 -4.84 -0.20
N LYS A 60 -16.83 -4.20 0.48
CA LYS A 60 -18.04 -4.86 1.02
C LYS A 60 -19.32 -4.44 0.34
N THR A 61 -19.27 -3.56 -0.65
CA THR A 61 -20.43 -3.11 -1.43
C THR A 61 -20.26 -3.46 -2.92
N ALA A 62 -21.28 -3.18 -3.72
CA ALA A 62 -21.23 -3.40 -5.17
C ALA A 62 -20.14 -2.59 -5.88
N ARG A 63 -19.56 -1.58 -5.21
CA ARG A 63 -18.47 -0.76 -5.74
C ARG A 63 -17.27 -1.58 -6.20
N GLY A 64 -16.75 -2.45 -5.37
CA GLY A 64 -15.54 -3.21 -5.68
C GLY A 64 -15.51 -4.61 -5.05
N TYR A 65 -16.67 -5.11 -4.56
CA TYR A 65 -16.74 -6.48 -4.05
C TYR A 65 -16.37 -7.48 -5.13
N HIS A 66 -15.52 -8.43 -4.77
CA HIS A 66 -15.21 -9.54 -5.64
C HIS A 66 -15.06 -10.85 -4.85
N PRO A 67 -15.67 -11.98 -5.29
CA PRO A 67 -15.67 -13.23 -4.53
C PRO A 67 -14.25 -13.84 -4.32
N ARG A 68 -13.28 -13.48 -5.13
CA ARG A 68 -11.88 -13.91 -4.97
C ARG A 68 -11.00 -12.90 -4.22
N SER A 69 -11.54 -11.76 -3.80
CA SER A 69 -10.78 -10.77 -3.03
C SER A 69 -10.71 -11.17 -1.56
N GLY A 70 -9.53 -11.27 -1.01
CA GLY A 70 -9.33 -11.50 0.43
C GLY A 70 -9.95 -10.40 1.28
N ASN A 71 -9.83 -9.14 0.89
CA ASN A 71 -10.46 -8.03 1.61
C ASN A 71 -11.99 -8.11 1.62
N SER A 72 -12.60 -8.65 0.56
CA SER A 72 -14.04 -8.85 0.49
C SER A 72 -14.51 -10.08 1.30
N ASN A 73 -13.66 -11.10 1.49
CA ASN A 73 -14.04 -12.44 1.93
C ASN A 73 -13.21 -13.03 3.08
N GLY A 74 -12.99 -12.26 4.13
CA GLY A 74 -12.37 -12.76 5.36
C GLY A 74 -10.85 -12.66 5.42
N GLY A 75 -10.21 -12.06 4.40
CA GLY A 75 -8.79 -11.74 4.43
C GLY A 75 -7.88 -12.82 3.87
N TRP A 76 -6.74 -12.99 4.48
CA TRP A 76 -5.67 -13.90 4.09
C TRP A 76 -5.27 -14.82 5.26
N HIS A 77 -4.39 -15.77 5.04
CA HIS A 77 -3.94 -16.65 6.11
C HIS A 77 -3.23 -15.85 7.20
N THR A 78 -3.58 -16.14 8.46
CA THR A 78 -3.10 -15.40 9.64
C THR A 78 -1.57 -15.38 9.77
N PHE A 79 -0.87 -16.35 9.20
CA PHE A 79 0.60 -16.36 9.12
C PHE A 79 1.16 -15.94 7.75
N GLY A 80 0.30 -15.56 6.79
CA GLY A 80 0.73 -15.21 5.42
C GLY A 80 1.67 -14.02 5.36
N CYS A 81 1.54 -13.08 6.30
CA CYS A 81 2.42 -11.93 6.41
C CYS A 81 3.77 -12.20 7.08
N GLN A 82 4.08 -13.42 7.52
CA GLN A 82 5.31 -13.71 8.25
C GLN A 82 6.58 -13.42 7.44
N ALA A 83 6.61 -13.82 6.18
CA ALA A 83 7.73 -13.48 5.29
C ALA A 83 7.75 -11.99 4.93
N TYR A 84 6.57 -11.44 4.63
CA TYR A 84 6.39 -10.02 4.33
C TYR A 84 6.86 -9.11 5.46
N SER A 85 6.64 -9.49 6.73
CA SER A 85 7.06 -8.72 7.89
C SER A 85 8.58 -8.54 8.00
N ASN A 86 9.35 -9.39 7.35
CA ASN A 86 10.81 -9.31 7.31
C ASN A 86 11.35 -8.64 6.04
N ALA A 87 10.49 -8.30 5.08
CA ALA A 87 10.90 -7.67 3.84
C ALA A 87 11.23 -6.18 4.05
N ARG A 88 12.32 -5.74 3.45
CA ARG A 88 12.81 -4.36 3.53
C ARG A 88 12.71 -3.70 2.17
N PHE A 89 11.51 -3.31 1.79
CA PHE A 89 11.19 -2.87 0.42
C PHE A 89 11.94 -1.62 -0.04
N LEU A 90 12.24 -0.70 0.88
CA LEU A 90 12.84 0.59 0.53
C LEU A 90 14.36 0.64 0.76
N TYR A 91 14.98 -0.52 1.00
CA TYR A 91 16.40 -0.57 1.35
C TYR A 91 17.32 -0.07 0.23
N TYR A 92 16.97 -0.43 -1.01
CA TYR A 92 17.72 -0.07 -2.22
C TYR A 92 16.89 0.81 -3.17
N ALA A 93 15.94 1.57 -2.63
CA ALA A 93 15.06 2.40 -3.45
C ALA A 93 15.84 3.44 -4.27
N ASN A 94 16.93 3.95 -3.74
CA ASN A 94 17.82 4.90 -4.43
C ASN A 94 18.62 4.29 -5.60
N GLU A 95 18.60 2.97 -5.77
CA GLU A 95 19.26 2.30 -6.90
C GLU A 95 18.34 2.14 -8.11
N ILE A 96 17.06 2.47 -8.00
CA ILE A 96 16.08 2.39 -9.09
C ILE A 96 16.40 3.44 -10.14
N ARG A 97 16.78 3.01 -11.35
CA ARG A 97 17.12 3.90 -12.48
C ARG A 97 15.92 4.28 -13.32
N SER A 98 14.96 3.38 -13.41
CA SER A 98 13.73 3.60 -14.18
C SER A 98 12.96 4.81 -13.68
N ALA A 99 12.20 5.45 -14.56
CA ALA A 99 11.25 6.48 -14.19
C ALA A 99 10.16 5.90 -13.28
N VAL A 100 9.80 6.65 -12.24
CA VAL A 100 8.77 6.24 -11.27
C VAL A 100 7.86 7.42 -10.97
N LEU A 101 6.56 7.23 -11.19
CA LEU A 101 5.50 8.12 -10.71
C LEU A 101 4.77 7.44 -9.56
N ILE A 102 4.82 8.04 -8.38
CA ILE A 102 4.05 7.62 -7.21
C ILE A 102 2.84 8.53 -7.09
N MET A 103 1.65 7.93 -6.99
CA MET A 103 0.42 8.67 -6.75
C MET A 103 -0.25 8.20 -5.46
N HIS A 104 -0.65 9.13 -4.62
CA HIS A 104 -1.42 8.85 -3.42
C HIS A 104 -2.55 9.86 -3.25
N GLY A 105 -3.65 9.41 -2.67
CA GLY A 105 -4.70 10.31 -2.22
C GLY A 105 -4.26 11.13 -1.01
N GLU A 106 -4.63 12.40 -0.97
CA GLU A 106 -4.33 13.30 0.14
C GLU A 106 -4.85 12.75 1.48
N LYS A 107 -6.07 12.16 1.46
CA LYS A 107 -6.75 11.58 2.63
C LYS A 107 -6.44 10.11 2.86
N ALA A 108 -5.60 9.49 2.02
CA ALA A 108 -5.23 8.11 2.21
C ALA A 108 -4.41 7.92 3.49
N HIS A 109 -4.87 7.06 4.40
CA HIS A 109 -4.14 6.75 5.63
C HIS A 109 -2.75 6.16 5.38
N SER A 110 -2.52 5.61 4.19
CA SER A 110 -1.25 5.02 3.74
C SER A 110 -0.37 5.99 2.93
N ARG A 111 -0.74 7.28 2.83
CA ARG A 111 -0.01 8.28 2.03
C ARG A 111 1.48 8.35 2.38
N TYR A 112 1.82 8.27 3.66
CA TYR A 112 3.20 8.31 4.14
C TYR A 112 4.11 7.23 3.53
N PHE A 113 3.56 6.09 3.11
CA PHE A 113 4.36 5.08 2.39
C PHE A 113 4.89 5.59 1.05
N GLY A 114 4.06 6.31 0.30
CA GLY A 114 4.47 6.92 -0.95
C GLY A 114 5.46 8.06 -0.76
N GLU A 115 5.24 8.89 0.26
CA GLU A 115 6.16 9.98 0.63
C GLU A 115 7.54 9.43 1.05
N ASP A 116 7.58 8.40 1.88
CA ASP A 116 8.81 7.71 2.28
C ASP A 116 9.50 7.05 1.08
N ALA A 117 8.73 6.37 0.22
CA ALA A 117 9.27 5.72 -0.96
C ALA A 117 9.93 6.73 -1.91
N TYR A 118 9.25 7.85 -2.18
CA TYR A 118 9.80 8.93 -3.00
C TYR A 118 11.07 9.50 -2.40
N LYS A 119 11.04 9.84 -1.11
CA LYS A 119 12.18 10.38 -0.39
C LYS A 119 13.39 9.46 -0.46
N TYR A 120 13.20 8.17 -0.17
CA TYR A 120 14.31 7.22 -0.19
C TYR A 120 14.77 6.88 -1.61
N MET A 121 13.89 6.96 -2.60
CA MET A 121 14.28 6.85 -4.01
C MET A 121 15.18 7.98 -4.46
N VAL A 122 14.93 9.21 -4.01
CA VAL A 122 15.68 10.41 -4.41
C VAL A 122 16.95 10.59 -3.57
N GLU A 123 16.79 10.57 -2.24
CA GLU A 123 17.83 10.95 -1.28
C GLU A 123 18.67 9.76 -0.77
N GLY A 124 18.16 8.54 -0.96
CA GLY A 124 18.70 7.35 -0.30
C GLY A 124 18.25 7.22 1.14
N LYS A 125 18.46 6.05 1.69
CA LYS A 125 18.17 5.71 3.10
C LYS A 125 19.43 5.17 3.75
N ALA A 126 19.76 5.69 4.93
CA ALA A 126 20.79 5.09 5.77
C ALA A 126 20.32 3.68 6.22
N THR A 127 21.20 2.71 6.11
CA THR A 127 20.95 1.32 6.49
C THR A 127 21.90 0.90 7.62
N GLY A 128 21.67 -0.25 8.23
CA GLY A 128 22.58 -0.78 9.25
C GLY A 128 23.97 -1.11 8.71
N TYR A 129 24.13 -1.28 7.39
CA TYR A 129 25.39 -1.55 6.71
C TYR A 129 26.00 -0.30 6.06
N ASP A 130 25.14 0.63 5.66
CA ASP A 130 25.53 1.88 5.03
C ASP A 130 24.90 3.02 5.82
N THR A 131 25.71 3.69 6.61
CA THR A 131 25.29 4.83 7.45
C THR A 131 25.21 6.13 6.67
N VAL A 132 25.75 6.16 5.44
CA VAL A 132 25.73 7.32 4.57
C VAL A 132 24.61 7.19 3.56
N ARG A 133 23.73 8.20 3.48
CA ARG A 133 22.74 8.28 2.43
C ARG A 133 23.43 8.48 1.08
N LYS A 134 23.07 7.64 0.12
CA LYS A 134 23.55 7.76 -1.26
C LYS A 134 22.39 8.22 -2.14
N PRO A 135 22.38 9.46 -2.63
CA PRO A 135 21.35 9.93 -3.53
C PRO A 135 21.27 9.08 -4.80
N ASN A 136 20.08 9.04 -5.37
CA ASN A 136 19.90 8.42 -6.68
C ASN A 136 20.69 9.19 -7.74
N PRO A 137 21.44 8.53 -8.62
CA PRO A 137 22.16 9.20 -9.71
C PRO A 137 21.25 9.74 -10.82
N VAL A 138 19.98 9.35 -10.86
CA VAL A 138 18.95 9.87 -11.80
C VAL A 138 17.68 10.29 -11.05
N PRO A 139 17.78 11.26 -10.12
CA PRO A 139 16.63 11.65 -9.29
C PRO A 139 15.54 12.37 -10.09
N GLY A 140 15.88 13.00 -11.20
CA GLY A 140 14.99 13.84 -11.99
C GLY A 140 13.91 13.10 -12.77
N ASN A 141 13.89 11.75 -12.75
CA ASN A 141 12.82 10.95 -13.33
C ASN A 141 11.90 10.30 -12.27
N LYS A 142 11.94 10.82 -11.05
CA LYS A 142 11.08 10.38 -9.95
C LYS A 142 10.09 11.49 -9.64
N GLU A 143 8.81 11.16 -9.61
CA GLU A 143 7.74 12.10 -9.28
C GLU A 143 6.85 11.54 -8.17
N LEU A 144 6.38 12.43 -7.30
CA LEU A 144 5.34 12.17 -6.30
C LEU A 144 4.15 13.10 -6.57
N LEU A 145 2.98 12.53 -6.76
CA LEU A 145 1.75 13.27 -6.99
C LEU A 145 0.73 12.94 -5.90
N ILE A 146 0.36 13.94 -5.12
CA ILE A 146 -0.70 13.83 -4.11
C ILE A 146 -2.00 14.37 -4.72
N ILE A 147 -3.01 13.52 -4.79
CA ILE A 147 -4.31 13.84 -5.37
C ILE A 147 -5.19 14.47 -4.29
N PRO A 148 -5.58 15.74 -4.45
CA PRO A 148 -6.42 16.44 -3.46
C PRO A 148 -7.71 15.67 -3.18
N ASP A 149 -8.13 15.67 -1.93
CA ASP A 149 -9.36 15.05 -1.43
C ASP A 149 -9.54 13.55 -1.65
N ALA A 150 -8.65 12.87 -2.39
CA ALA A 150 -8.76 11.46 -2.66
C ALA A 150 -8.44 10.61 -1.41
N SER A 151 -9.27 9.62 -1.14
CA SER A 151 -8.97 8.52 -0.22
C SER A 151 -8.06 7.48 -0.88
N HIS A 152 -7.67 6.45 -0.13
CA HIS A 152 -6.93 5.33 -0.69
C HIS A 152 -7.71 4.61 -1.80
N CYS A 153 -9.01 4.35 -1.55
CA CYS A 153 -9.85 3.59 -2.48
C CYS A 153 -10.31 4.41 -3.70
N ASP A 154 -10.32 5.72 -3.60
CA ASP A 154 -10.72 6.60 -4.73
C ASP A 154 -9.77 6.47 -5.93
N LEU A 155 -8.53 6.06 -5.72
CA LEU A 155 -7.58 5.83 -6.81
C LEU A 155 -7.72 4.44 -7.46
N TYR A 156 -8.63 3.59 -6.97
CA TYR A 156 -8.92 2.30 -7.62
C TYR A 156 -9.89 2.44 -8.79
N ASP A 157 -10.85 3.35 -8.68
CA ASP A 157 -11.97 3.50 -9.60
C ASP A 157 -12.31 4.96 -9.96
N GLY A 158 -11.50 5.91 -9.49
CA GLY A 158 -11.73 7.34 -9.71
C GLY A 158 -12.65 8.01 -8.69
N GLY A 159 -12.97 7.31 -7.58
CA GLY A 159 -13.79 7.86 -6.50
C GLY A 159 -15.28 7.69 -6.72
N TYR A 160 -15.72 6.48 -6.83
CA TYR A 160 -17.12 6.10 -6.77
C TYR A 160 -17.51 5.77 -5.32
N THR A 161 -18.69 6.09 -4.85
CA THR A 161 -19.14 5.73 -3.49
C THR A 161 -20.58 5.24 -3.47
N GLU A 162 -20.81 4.13 -2.76
CA GLU A 162 -22.14 3.57 -2.51
C GLU A 162 -22.73 4.05 -1.17
N LEU A 163 -21.90 4.45 -0.21
CA LEU A 163 -22.35 4.88 1.12
C LEU A 163 -22.89 6.30 1.14
N GLU A 164 -22.29 7.22 0.36
CA GLU A 164 -22.58 8.66 0.44
C GLU A 164 -23.56 9.18 -0.60
N GLY A 165 -24.13 8.36 -1.41
CA GLY A 165 -25.04 8.90 -2.39
C GLY A 165 -24.94 8.34 -3.78
N LYS A 166 -24.53 7.13 -3.79
CA LYS A 166 -24.91 6.24 -4.88
C LYS A 166 -24.46 6.70 -6.25
N GLY A 167 -23.26 6.31 -6.59
CA GLY A 167 -22.83 6.34 -7.97
C GLY A 167 -22.32 7.68 -8.48
N LYS A 168 -21.81 8.55 -7.64
CA LYS A 168 -21.10 9.74 -8.10
C LYS A 168 -19.65 9.44 -8.38
N ALA A 169 -19.32 9.30 -9.66
CA ALA A 169 -17.92 9.27 -10.09
C ALA A 169 -17.27 10.63 -9.81
N LYS A 170 -16.17 10.62 -9.06
CA LYS A 170 -15.41 11.82 -8.72
C LYS A 170 -14.32 12.13 -9.75
N ASN A 171 -14.00 11.21 -10.65
CA ASN A 171 -12.94 11.31 -11.67
C ASN A 171 -11.60 11.77 -11.10
N MET A 172 -11.19 11.19 -9.98
CA MET A 172 -10.02 11.65 -9.24
C MET A 172 -8.69 11.15 -9.81
N ILE A 173 -8.70 10.23 -10.76
CA ILE A 173 -7.47 9.70 -11.37
C ILE A 173 -6.97 10.70 -12.42
N PRO A 174 -5.75 11.23 -12.29
CA PRO A 174 -5.20 12.24 -13.22
C PRO A 174 -4.60 11.56 -14.45
N TRP A 175 -5.47 11.06 -15.33
CA TRP A 175 -5.08 10.31 -16.55
C TRP A 175 -4.13 11.09 -17.44
N ASP A 176 -4.37 12.39 -17.65
CA ASP A 176 -3.52 13.24 -18.48
C ASP A 176 -2.08 13.33 -17.93
N LYS A 177 -1.94 13.44 -16.62
CA LYS A 177 -0.62 13.46 -15.96
C LYS A 177 0.09 12.11 -16.07
N MET A 178 -0.65 11.03 -15.97
CA MET A 178 -0.10 9.67 -16.16
C MET A 178 0.38 9.48 -17.59
N GLU A 179 -0.43 9.89 -18.56
CA GLU A 179 -0.07 9.82 -19.98
C GLU A 179 1.16 10.67 -20.29
N GLU A 180 1.20 11.91 -19.81
CA GLU A 180 2.37 12.79 -19.95
C GLU A 180 3.65 12.13 -19.40
N PHE A 181 3.58 11.62 -18.17
CA PHE A 181 4.72 10.95 -17.54
C PHE A 181 5.22 9.74 -18.34
N ILE A 182 4.29 8.90 -18.79
CA ILE A 182 4.61 7.71 -19.58
C ILE A 182 5.27 8.13 -20.90
N ARG A 183 4.69 9.07 -21.65
CA ARG A 183 5.25 9.55 -22.94
C ARG A 183 6.65 10.11 -22.76
N LEU A 184 6.85 11.00 -21.78
CA LEU A 184 8.13 11.63 -21.51
C LEU A 184 9.25 10.65 -21.15
N ASN A 185 8.92 9.48 -20.61
CA ASN A 185 9.92 8.53 -20.13
C ASN A 185 10.07 7.30 -21.03
N LEU A 186 9.03 6.89 -21.77
CA LEU A 186 9.11 5.82 -22.76
C LEU A 186 9.92 6.24 -24.00
N ASP A 187 9.68 7.43 -24.52
CA ASP A 187 10.37 7.91 -25.72
C ASP A 187 11.88 8.07 -25.52
N LYS A 188 12.33 8.24 -24.27
CA LYS A 188 13.75 8.31 -23.92
C LYS A 188 14.44 6.94 -23.87
N THR A 189 13.69 5.87 -23.72
CA THR A 189 14.24 4.50 -23.63
C THR A 189 14.27 3.77 -24.97
N ILE A 190 13.50 4.20 -25.96
CA ILE A 190 13.47 3.60 -27.30
C ILE A 190 14.64 4.08 -28.16
N GLY A 191 15.32 5.14 -27.76
CA GLY A 191 16.45 5.74 -28.49
C GLY A 191 17.85 5.43 -27.92
N GLN A 192 17.96 4.55 -26.95
CA GLN A 192 19.21 4.04 -26.39
C GLN A 192 19.37 2.54 -26.67
#